data_0be8aa655a97a8bf2eb4dd1b5b0b1d12
#
_entry.id   0be8aa655a97a8bf2eb4dd1b5b0b1d12
#
_cell.length_a   1.000
_cell.length_b   1.000
_cell.length_c   1.000
_cell.angle_alpha   90.00
_cell.angle_beta   90.00
_cell.angle_gamma   90.00
#
_symmetry.space_group_name_H-M   'P 1'
#
loop_
_entity.id
_entity.type
_entity.pdbx_description
1 polymer ?
#
loop_
_entity_poly.entity_id
_entity_poly.type
_entity_poly.pdbx_seq_one_letter_code
_entity_poly.pdbx_strand_id
1 'polypeptide(L)'
;MVESWGGSYAEAVKNFIIDPFKAKYGIEVIHSFFGNNSEQLAKLQAGKTEIDVSFLSQNFAFQAMQGGLSLPIRIENVPNYQNLFDKFKHPPYDPGPQVFCISYFWGDQALAWNTKFVETPTSWGALWDPRYKGRVALYSTGTQVIPSTAMYLGQDPNNITDLDAVMAKLKELKPNLLKFWSSGAEMTSLFATGEVWIADFWRGRVNNLIKDGHPIAYGQPKEGSIGWVDTMIIPKGAKHRRAAEAFLDFALSKEVHTNFVTKGITYAPCSNLVELTAEQTDMLGASPQLRKNVVFIDPNYQTKNRDAWNSLMNELMAGQ
;
A
#
# COMPACT_ATOMS: atom_id res chain seq x y z
N MET A 1 -3.17 13.31 19.29
CA MET A 1 -3.17 13.66 17.85
C MET A 1 -3.03 12.40 17.03
N VAL A 2 -3.79 12.28 15.94
CA VAL A 2 -3.66 11.21 14.92
C VAL A 2 -3.15 11.83 13.63
N GLU A 3 -2.20 11.17 12.96
CA GLU A 3 -1.64 11.66 11.71
C GLU A 3 -1.71 10.59 10.62
N SER A 4 -2.20 10.97 9.43
CA SER A 4 -2.40 10.07 8.29
C SER A 4 -2.05 10.75 6.95
N TRP A 5 -2.09 9.99 5.85
CA TRP A 5 -2.07 10.61 4.52
C TRP A 5 -3.27 11.54 4.34
N GLY A 6 -3.10 12.59 3.54
CA GLY A 6 -4.15 13.55 3.21
C GLY A 6 -5.18 13.04 2.17
N GLY A 7 -6.06 13.96 1.76
CA GLY A 7 -7.08 13.71 0.72
C GLY A 7 -8.16 12.71 1.15
N SER A 8 -8.66 11.91 0.22
CA SER A 8 -9.72 10.93 0.47
C SER A 8 -9.38 9.90 1.56
N TYR A 9 -8.08 9.63 1.78
CA TYR A 9 -7.64 8.78 2.88
C TYR A 9 -7.93 9.42 4.24
N ALA A 10 -7.57 10.71 4.39
CA ALA A 10 -7.86 11.45 5.62
C ALA A 10 -9.36 11.55 5.89
N GLU A 11 -10.16 11.76 4.86
CA GLU A 11 -11.63 11.77 4.98
C GLU A 11 -12.14 10.41 5.47
N ALA A 12 -11.61 9.31 4.95
CA ALA A 12 -11.96 7.97 5.41
C ALA A 12 -11.57 7.75 6.87
N VAL A 13 -10.35 8.12 7.27
CA VAL A 13 -9.89 8.03 8.67
C VAL A 13 -10.79 8.87 9.58
N LYS A 14 -11.13 10.10 9.18
CA LYS A 14 -12.03 10.97 9.94
C LYS A 14 -13.41 10.34 10.09
N ASN A 15 -14.06 9.98 9.00
CA ASN A 15 -15.47 9.59 8.98
C ASN A 15 -15.71 8.19 9.59
N PHE A 16 -14.79 7.27 9.41
CA PHE A 16 -14.97 5.86 9.81
C PHE A 16 -14.23 5.46 11.08
N ILE A 17 -13.25 6.27 11.55
CA ILE A 17 -12.49 5.94 12.76
C ILE A 17 -12.60 7.08 13.78
N ILE A 18 -12.19 8.30 13.44
CA ILE A 18 -12.06 9.41 14.40
C ILE A 18 -13.42 9.86 14.94
N ASP A 19 -14.38 10.18 14.07
CA ASP A 19 -15.69 10.65 14.49
C ASP A 19 -16.44 9.59 15.33
N PRO A 20 -16.46 8.28 14.93
CA PRO A 20 -17.02 7.23 15.77
C PRO A 20 -16.25 7.01 17.09
N PHE A 21 -14.91 7.13 17.10
CA PHE A 21 -14.11 7.05 18.31
C PHE A 21 -14.47 8.16 19.30
N LYS A 22 -14.54 9.40 18.79
CA LYS A 22 -14.97 10.56 19.58
C LYS A 22 -16.37 10.35 20.16
N ALA A 23 -17.31 9.89 19.35
CA ALA A 23 -18.69 9.64 19.78
C ALA A 23 -18.75 8.59 20.90
N LYS A 24 -17.92 7.54 20.83
CA LYS A 24 -17.91 6.44 21.80
C LYS A 24 -17.22 6.79 23.11
N TYR A 25 -16.07 7.47 23.04
CA TYR A 25 -15.18 7.66 24.19
C TYR A 25 -15.16 9.10 24.73
N GLY A 26 -15.75 10.07 24.04
CA GLY A 26 -15.71 11.48 24.42
C GLY A 26 -14.32 12.11 24.31
N ILE A 27 -13.38 11.46 23.59
CA ILE A 27 -12.00 11.91 23.44
C ILE A 27 -11.88 12.75 22.17
N GLU A 28 -11.45 14.01 22.32
CA GLU A 28 -11.13 14.86 21.18
C GLU A 28 -9.86 14.37 20.45
N VAL A 29 -9.94 14.26 19.14
CA VAL A 29 -8.83 13.84 18.28
C VAL A 29 -8.47 14.96 17.31
N ILE A 30 -7.26 15.48 17.43
CA ILE A 30 -6.68 16.36 16.43
C ILE A 30 -6.17 15.49 15.29
N HIS A 31 -6.63 15.74 14.07
CA HIS A 31 -6.21 15.01 12.87
C HIS A 31 -5.30 15.90 12.03
N SER A 32 -4.08 15.45 11.77
CA SER A 32 -3.10 16.10 10.90
C SER A 32 -2.68 15.20 9.76
N PHE A 33 -2.03 15.75 8.74
CA PHE A 33 -1.75 15.06 7.50
C PHE A 33 -0.30 15.23 7.07
N PHE A 34 0.19 14.24 6.32
CA PHE A 34 1.46 14.31 5.61
C PHE A 34 1.26 13.92 4.14
N GLY A 35 2.18 14.36 3.28
CA GLY A 35 2.13 14.08 1.85
C GLY A 35 2.64 12.70 1.49
N ASN A 36 3.70 12.23 2.17
CA ASN A 36 4.33 10.94 1.93
C ASN A 36 5.04 10.39 3.19
N ASN A 37 5.33 9.09 3.16
CA ASN A 37 5.96 8.42 4.30
C ASN A 37 7.36 8.94 4.66
N SER A 38 8.14 9.42 3.68
CA SER A 38 9.49 9.94 3.95
C SER A 38 9.43 11.24 4.75
N GLU A 39 8.48 12.12 4.41
CA GLU A 39 8.19 13.33 5.18
C GLU A 39 7.80 12.98 6.62
N GLN A 40 6.91 12.01 6.78
CA GLN A 40 6.46 11.56 8.09
C GLN A 40 7.61 10.97 8.92
N LEU A 41 8.43 10.12 8.32
CA LEU A 41 9.58 9.52 9.01
C LEU A 41 10.57 10.61 9.47
N ALA A 42 10.88 11.59 8.60
CA ALA A 42 11.75 12.71 8.94
C ALA A 42 11.18 13.54 10.10
N LYS A 43 9.87 13.76 10.13
CA LYS A 43 9.18 14.45 11.23
C LYS A 43 9.30 13.69 12.55
N LEU A 44 9.13 12.35 12.52
CA LEU A 44 9.33 11.51 13.71
C LEU A 44 10.80 11.53 14.19
N GLN A 45 11.77 11.52 13.26
CA GLN A 45 13.20 11.62 13.56
C GLN A 45 13.56 12.96 14.22
N ALA A 46 12.91 14.04 13.82
CA ALA A 46 13.12 15.36 14.44
C ALA A 46 12.66 15.42 15.91
N GLY A 47 11.87 14.47 16.38
CA GLY A 47 11.50 14.27 17.81
C GLY A 47 10.60 15.35 18.41
N LYS A 48 10.17 16.33 17.63
CA LYS A 48 9.31 17.46 18.07
C LYS A 48 7.84 17.23 17.70
N THR A 49 7.31 16.04 18.02
CA THR A 49 5.94 15.70 17.62
C THR A 49 5.06 15.39 18.84
N GLU A 50 3.82 15.81 18.78
CA GLU A 50 2.76 15.44 19.73
C GLU A 50 1.82 14.37 19.16
N ILE A 51 2.34 13.58 18.20
CA ILE A 51 1.58 12.54 17.52
C ILE A 51 1.45 11.34 18.44
N ASP A 52 0.22 10.90 18.68
CA ASP A 52 -0.07 9.72 19.50
C ASP A 52 -0.26 8.47 18.64
N VAL A 53 -0.81 8.63 17.42
CA VAL A 53 -0.93 7.55 16.42
C VAL A 53 -0.51 8.08 15.06
N SER A 54 0.34 7.35 14.37
CA SER A 54 0.72 7.64 12.98
C SER A 54 0.44 6.44 12.09
N PHE A 55 -0.19 6.70 10.95
CA PHE A 55 -0.29 5.72 9.87
C PHE A 55 1.02 5.74 9.07
N LEU A 56 1.51 4.55 8.69
CA LEU A 56 2.70 4.37 7.86
C LEU A 56 2.56 3.09 7.04
N SER A 57 3.12 3.07 5.85
CA SER A 57 3.28 1.78 5.15
C SER A 57 4.35 0.92 5.83
N GLN A 58 4.23 -0.39 5.68
CA GLN A 58 5.04 -1.41 6.37
C GLN A 58 6.54 -1.12 6.39
N ASN A 59 7.11 -0.65 5.28
CA ASN A 59 8.55 -0.39 5.16
C ASN A 59 9.00 0.78 6.04
N PHE A 60 8.15 1.78 6.19
CA PHE A 60 8.42 2.95 7.01
C PHE A 60 8.11 2.68 8.49
N ALA A 61 7.11 1.83 8.79
CA ALA A 61 6.91 1.30 10.14
C ALA A 61 8.13 0.49 10.60
N PHE A 62 8.68 -0.36 9.72
CA PHE A 62 9.94 -1.08 9.97
C PHE A 62 11.11 -0.12 10.25
N GLN A 63 11.29 0.92 9.42
CA GLN A 63 12.34 1.92 9.64
C GLN A 63 12.12 2.70 10.95
N ALA A 64 10.88 3.05 11.29
CA ALA A 64 10.55 3.71 12.54
C ALA A 64 10.89 2.82 13.76
N MET A 65 10.58 1.53 13.69
CA MET A 65 10.95 0.54 14.71
C MET A 65 12.48 0.43 14.84
N GLN A 66 13.19 0.19 13.75
CA GLN A 66 14.66 0.05 13.74
C GLN A 66 15.36 1.33 14.24
N GLY A 67 14.82 2.50 13.92
CA GLY A 67 15.32 3.79 14.38
C GLY A 67 14.93 4.15 15.82
N GLY A 68 14.19 3.29 16.54
CA GLY A 68 13.70 3.57 17.90
C GLY A 68 12.73 4.74 17.94
N LEU A 69 11.97 4.97 16.86
CA LEU A 69 11.00 6.08 16.72
C LEU A 69 9.57 5.70 17.11
N SER A 70 9.29 4.41 17.31
CA SER A 70 8.01 3.89 17.78
C SER A 70 8.12 3.25 19.15
N LEU A 71 7.03 3.28 19.90
CA LEU A 71 6.89 2.59 21.20
C LEU A 71 6.35 1.18 20.97
N PRO A 72 6.77 0.18 21.76
CA PRO A 72 6.10 -1.11 21.77
C PRO A 72 4.65 -0.95 22.23
N ILE A 73 3.72 -1.57 21.52
CA ILE A 73 2.29 -1.54 21.80
C ILE A 73 1.99 -2.60 22.85
N ARG A 74 1.28 -2.23 23.90
CA ARG A 74 0.82 -3.15 24.94
C ARG A 74 -0.43 -3.88 24.43
N ILE A 75 -0.25 -5.11 23.96
CA ILE A 75 -1.29 -5.89 23.28
C ILE A 75 -2.47 -6.21 24.20
N GLU A 76 -2.25 -6.29 25.50
CA GLU A 76 -3.31 -6.40 26.51
C GLU A 76 -4.31 -5.21 26.46
N ASN A 77 -3.91 -4.08 25.91
CA ASN A 77 -4.75 -2.92 25.71
C ASN A 77 -5.37 -2.83 24.30
N VAL A 78 -5.03 -3.80 23.42
CA VAL A 78 -5.51 -3.89 22.03
C VAL A 78 -6.04 -5.31 21.77
N PRO A 79 -7.11 -5.75 22.48
CA PRO A 79 -7.60 -7.12 22.38
C PRO A 79 -7.99 -7.54 20.96
N ASN A 80 -8.44 -6.61 20.12
CA ASN A 80 -8.76 -6.91 18.72
C ASN A 80 -7.54 -7.30 17.86
N TYR A 81 -6.30 -7.09 18.35
CA TYR A 81 -5.09 -7.59 17.70
C TYR A 81 -5.12 -9.12 17.49
N GLN A 82 -5.71 -9.87 18.42
CA GLN A 82 -5.83 -11.33 18.34
C GLN A 82 -6.61 -11.79 17.10
N ASN A 83 -7.41 -10.91 16.52
CA ASN A 83 -8.23 -11.20 15.36
C ASN A 83 -7.54 -10.87 14.02
N LEU A 84 -6.30 -10.40 14.04
CA LEU A 84 -5.52 -10.30 12.81
C LEU A 84 -5.25 -11.71 12.25
N PHE A 85 -5.15 -11.82 10.92
CA PHE A 85 -4.62 -13.06 10.32
C PHE A 85 -3.19 -13.28 10.79
N ASP A 86 -2.78 -14.53 10.98
CA ASP A 86 -1.48 -14.87 11.59
C ASP A 86 -0.29 -14.21 10.90
N LYS A 87 -0.32 -14.13 9.57
CA LYS A 87 0.72 -13.43 8.79
C LYS A 87 0.87 -11.94 9.07
N PHE A 88 -0.10 -11.32 9.74
CA PHE A 88 -0.12 -9.90 10.09
C PHE A 88 0.06 -9.64 11.59
N LYS A 89 0.20 -10.67 12.44
CA LYS A 89 0.50 -10.53 13.88
C LYS A 89 1.98 -10.29 14.13
N HIS A 90 2.84 -11.11 13.53
CA HIS A 90 4.30 -10.98 13.59
C HIS A 90 4.89 -11.02 12.18
N PRO A 91 4.58 -10.00 11.37
CA PRO A 91 5.06 -9.97 9.99
C PRO A 91 6.57 -9.68 9.93
N PRO A 92 7.23 -9.93 8.78
CA PRO A 92 8.67 -9.66 8.61
C PRO A 92 9.10 -8.22 8.93
N TYR A 93 8.19 -7.27 8.85
CA TYR A 93 8.45 -5.87 9.21
C TYR A 93 8.20 -5.55 10.71
N ASP A 94 7.73 -6.52 11.51
CA ASP A 94 7.60 -6.44 12.97
C ASP A 94 7.73 -7.85 13.58
N PRO A 95 8.90 -8.51 13.46
CA PRO A 95 9.07 -9.94 13.72
C PRO A 95 9.31 -10.29 15.21
N GLY A 96 9.50 -9.28 16.05
CA GLY A 96 9.93 -9.49 17.44
C GLY A 96 8.83 -10.01 18.35
N PRO A 97 9.18 -10.32 19.63
CA PRO A 97 8.18 -10.67 20.64
C PRO A 97 7.34 -9.45 21.10
N GLN A 98 7.87 -8.25 20.89
CA GLN A 98 7.15 -7.00 21.12
C GLN A 98 6.54 -6.52 19.79
N VAL A 99 5.33 -5.98 19.87
CA VAL A 99 4.62 -5.43 18.70
C VAL A 99 4.84 -3.93 18.65
N PHE A 100 5.32 -3.40 17.53
CA PHE A 100 5.58 -1.97 17.33
C PHE A 100 4.63 -1.33 16.32
N CYS A 101 3.94 -2.13 15.51
CA CYS A 101 2.91 -1.64 14.61
C CYS A 101 1.71 -2.59 14.52
N ILE A 102 0.56 -2.03 14.22
CA ILE A 102 -0.66 -2.78 13.93
C ILE A 102 -0.85 -2.81 12.43
N SER A 103 -0.79 -3.98 11.83
CA SER A 103 -1.19 -4.20 10.43
C SER A 103 -2.68 -3.94 10.31
N TYR A 104 -3.08 -2.98 9.44
CA TYR A 104 -4.47 -2.54 9.45
C TYR A 104 -5.23 -3.02 8.21
N PHE A 105 -4.73 -2.72 7.04
CA PHE A 105 -5.24 -3.25 5.78
C PHE A 105 -4.10 -3.45 4.79
N TRP A 106 -4.36 -4.19 3.74
CA TRP A 106 -3.37 -4.49 2.71
C TRP A 106 -3.97 -4.36 1.31
N GLY A 107 -3.12 -4.17 0.34
CA GLY A 107 -3.47 -4.16 -1.06
C GLY A 107 -2.35 -4.70 -1.91
N ASP A 108 -2.59 -4.69 -3.20
CA ASP A 108 -1.60 -5.07 -4.19
C ASP A 108 -1.49 -4.03 -5.31
N GLN A 109 -0.35 -4.02 -5.96
CA GLN A 109 -0.09 -3.34 -7.21
C GLN A 109 0.03 -4.40 -8.29
N ALA A 110 -0.86 -4.32 -9.26
CA ALA A 110 -0.91 -5.25 -10.38
C ALA A 110 -1.35 -4.53 -11.65
N LEU A 111 -1.77 -5.26 -12.67
CA LEU A 111 -2.17 -4.67 -13.93
C LEU A 111 -3.55 -4.03 -13.85
N ALA A 112 -3.66 -2.79 -14.30
CA ALA A 112 -4.90 -2.09 -14.60
C ALA A 112 -4.94 -1.78 -16.09
N TRP A 113 -6.11 -1.91 -16.71
CA TRP A 113 -6.23 -1.67 -18.15
C TRP A 113 -7.60 -1.14 -18.56
N ASN A 114 -7.63 -0.41 -19.66
CA ASN A 114 -8.86 0.04 -20.29
C ASN A 114 -9.42 -1.08 -21.17
N THR A 115 -10.60 -1.59 -20.83
CA THR A 115 -11.24 -2.74 -21.49
C THR A 115 -11.68 -2.47 -22.94
N LYS A 116 -11.70 -1.21 -23.37
CA LYS A 116 -11.99 -0.86 -24.77
C LYS A 116 -10.81 -1.09 -25.69
N PHE A 117 -9.59 -1.07 -25.15
CA PHE A 117 -8.36 -1.07 -25.95
C PHE A 117 -7.44 -2.26 -25.66
N VAL A 118 -7.59 -2.89 -24.50
CA VAL A 118 -6.73 -3.97 -24.03
C VAL A 118 -7.57 -5.19 -23.68
N GLU A 119 -7.25 -6.32 -24.30
CA GLU A 119 -7.76 -7.63 -23.89
C GLU A 119 -7.22 -7.99 -22.51
N THR A 120 -7.97 -8.82 -21.75
CA THR A 120 -7.58 -9.19 -20.38
C THR A 120 -6.14 -9.72 -20.32
N PRO A 121 -5.21 -8.98 -19.73
CA PRO A 121 -3.81 -9.40 -19.67
C PRO A 121 -3.64 -10.47 -18.58
N THR A 122 -2.81 -11.46 -18.84
CA THR A 122 -2.54 -12.57 -17.91
C THR A 122 -1.12 -12.55 -17.34
N SER A 123 -0.27 -11.63 -17.81
CA SER A 123 1.15 -11.55 -17.47
C SER A 123 1.59 -10.08 -17.44
N TRP A 124 2.59 -9.77 -16.61
CA TRP A 124 3.30 -8.48 -16.66
C TRP A 124 3.82 -8.17 -18.06
N GLY A 125 4.12 -9.21 -18.86
CA GLY A 125 4.57 -9.07 -20.25
C GLY A 125 3.66 -8.25 -21.15
N ALA A 126 2.37 -8.09 -20.77
CA ALA A 126 1.45 -7.23 -21.52
C ALA A 126 1.91 -5.77 -21.60
N LEU A 127 2.70 -5.28 -20.64
CA LEU A 127 3.25 -3.92 -20.68
C LEU A 127 4.21 -3.71 -21.88
N TRP A 128 4.86 -4.78 -22.35
CA TRP A 128 5.80 -4.78 -23.49
C TRP A 128 5.13 -5.07 -24.84
N ASP A 129 3.81 -5.24 -24.88
CA ASP A 129 3.12 -5.46 -26.13
C ASP A 129 3.22 -4.23 -27.04
N PRO A 130 3.79 -4.34 -28.26
CA PRO A 130 3.99 -3.19 -29.15
C PRO A 130 2.69 -2.53 -29.62
N ARG A 131 1.54 -3.20 -29.47
CA ARG A 131 0.21 -2.63 -29.73
C ARG A 131 -0.11 -1.45 -28.83
N TYR A 132 0.54 -1.36 -27.66
CA TYR A 132 0.30 -0.31 -26.65
C TYR A 132 1.35 0.80 -26.70
N LYS A 133 1.99 1.02 -27.85
CA LYS A 133 3.01 2.07 -28.04
C LYS A 133 2.50 3.44 -27.59
N GLY A 134 3.22 4.07 -26.64
CA GLY A 134 2.87 5.38 -26.07
C GLY A 134 1.57 5.37 -25.23
N ARG A 135 1.15 4.21 -24.72
CA ARG A 135 -0.09 4.04 -23.95
C ARG A 135 0.10 3.33 -22.62
N VAL A 136 1.32 3.01 -22.26
CA VAL A 136 1.68 2.37 -21.00
C VAL A 136 2.12 3.44 -20.02
N ALA A 137 1.70 3.32 -18.76
CA ALA A 137 2.28 4.08 -17.66
C ALA A 137 2.87 3.11 -16.63
N LEU A 138 3.98 3.51 -16.02
CA LEU A 138 4.67 2.70 -15.03
C LEU A 138 4.95 3.54 -13.78
N TYR A 139 4.88 2.91 -12.59
CA TYR A 139 5.18 3.61 -11.34
C TYR A 139 6.64 4.07 -11.31
N SER A 140 6.90 5.27 -10.78
CA SER A 140 8.25 5.85 -10.75
C SER A 140 9.15 5.27 -9.65
N THR A 141 8.63 4.37 -8.81
CA THR A 141 9.35 3.88 -7.63
C THR A 141 10.01 2.51 -7.87
N GLY A 142 11.33 2.46 -7.75
CA GLY A 142 12.12 1.24 -7.99
C GLY A 142 11.75 0.08 -7.06
N THR A 143 11.31 0.37 -5.85
CA THR A 143 10.92 -0.66 -4.86
C THR A 143 9.67 -1.49 -5.22
N GLN A 144 8.98 -1.13 -6.29
CA GLN A 144 7.84 -1.89 -6.81
C GLN A 144 8.08 -2.37 -8.24
N VAL A 145 8.58 -1.51 -9.10
CA VAL A 145 8.78 -1.79 -10.52
C VAL A 145 9.90 -2.81 -10.75
N ILE A 146 11.01 -2.72 -10.03
CA ILE A 146 12.12 -3.66 -10.16
C ILE A 146 11.71 -5.07 -9.71
N PRO A 147 11.10 -5.28 -8.52
CA PRO A 147 10.62 -6.59 -8.12
C PRO A 147 9.56 -7.18 -9.07
N SER A 148 8.59 -6.39 -9.56
CA SER A 148 7.58 -6.90 -10.50
C SER A 148 8.18 -7.31 -11.85
N THR A 149 9.19 -6.57 -12.34
CA THR A 149 9.93 -6.94 -13.54
C THR A 149 10.81 -8.16 -13.33
N ALA A 150 11.42 -8.32 -12.15
CA ALA A 150 12.16 -9.52 -11.77
C ALA A 150 11.24 -10.76 -11.77
N MET A 151 10.03 -10.65 -11.20
CA MET A 151 9.03 -11.73 -11.25
C MET A 151 8.66 -12.09 -12.69
N TYR A 152 8.48 -11.10 -13.56
CA TYR A 152 8.22 -11.34 -14.99
C TYR A 152 9.36 -12.12 -15.66
N LEU A 153 10.60 -11.88 -15.27
CA LEU A 153 11.77 -12.61 -15.75
C LEU A 153 12.01 -13.95 -15.02
N GLY A 154 11.11 -14.37 -14.12
CA GLY A 154 11.21 -15.62 -13.37
C GLY A 154 12.22 -15.58 -12.23
N GLN A 155 12.65 -14.39 -11.79
CA GLN A 155 13.52 -14.22 -10.64
C GLN A 155 12.69 -14.07 -9.35
N ASP A 156 13.26 -14.49 -8.20
CA ASP A 156 12.66 -14.20 -6.89
C ASP A 156 12.76 -12.70 -6.57
N PRO A 157 11.64 -12.01 -6.38
CA PRO A 157 11.64 -10.57 -6.08
C PRO A 157 12.27 -10.22 -4.72
N ASN A 158 12.45 -11.22 -3.84
CA ASN A 158 13.16 -11.11 -2.56
C ASN A 158 14.64 -11.52 -2.65
N ASN A 159 15.09 -11.97 -3.83
CA ASN A 159 16.49 -12.33 -4.08
C ASN A 159 16.80 -12.18 -5.58
N ILE A 160 16.78 -10.95 -6.06
CA ILE A 160 17.09 -10.64 -7.48
C ILE A 160 18.58 -10.89 -7.71
N THR A 161 18.88 -11.86 -8.58
CA THR A 161 20.25 -12.32 -8.88
C THR A 161 20.84 -11.69 -10.13
N ASP A 162 20.00 -11.21 -11.03
CA ASP A 162 20.40 -10.54 -12.28
C ASP A 162 19.63 -9.22 -12.44
N LEU A 163 20.12 -8.18 -11.74
CA LEU A 163 19.55 -6.85 -11.78
C LEU A 163 19.77 -6.18 -13.15
N ASP A 164 20.86 -6.50 -13.83
CA ASP A 164 21.15 -5.97 -15.18
C ASP A 164 20.13 -6.43 -16.20
N ALA A 165 19.72 -7.69 -16.17
CA ALA A 165 18.63 -8.21 -17.00
C ALA A 165 17.29 -7.49 -16.70
N VAL A 166 16.99 -7.23 -15.42
CA VAL A 166 15.80 -6.46 -15.03
C VAL A 166 15.82 -5.06 -15.61
N MET A 167 16.95 -4.35 -15.50
CA MET A 167 17.09 -2.99 -16.02
C MET A 167 17.11 -2.95 -17.55
N ALA A 168 17.73 -3.94 -18.20
CA ALA A 168 17.66 -4.10 -19.66
C ALA A 168 16.22 -4.28 -20.13
N LYS A 169 15.44 -5.13 -19.44
CA LYS A 169 14.03 -5.35 -19.74
C LYS A 169 13.18 -4.08 -19.56
N LEU A 170 13.41 -3.32 -18.52
CA LEU A 170 12.75 -2.03 -18.31
C LEU A 170 13.08 -1.01 -19.41
N LYS A 171 14.31 -1.01 -19.91
CA LYS A 171 14.70 -0.14 -21.05
C LYS A 171 13.93 -0.49 -22.32
N GLU A 172 13.62 -1.76 -22.57
CA GLU A 172 12.81 -2.18 -23.73
C GLU A 172 11.38 -1.61 -23.69
N LEU A 173 10.88 -1.18 -22.51
CA LEU A 173 9.55 -0.62 -22.35
C LEU A 173 9.41 0.81 -22.91
N LYS A 174 10.52 1.52 -23.13
CA LYS A 174 10.52 2.93 -23.57
C LYS A 174 9.55 3.26 -24.71
N PRO A 175 9.48 2.49 -25.80
CA PRO A 175 8.57 2.80 -26.91
C PRO A 175 7.09 2.77 -26.52
N ASN A 176 6.73 1.98 -25.49
CA ASN A 176 5.37 1.82 -25.02
C ASN A 176 5.00 2.86 -23.97
N LEU A 177 5.99 3.43 -23.27
CA LEU A 177 5.74 4.36 -22.18
C LEU A 177 5.17 5.69 -22.68
N LEU A 178 4.04 6.08 -22.10
CA LEU A 178 3.54 7.43 -22.10
C LEU A 178 4.29 8.25 -21.05
N LYS A 179 4.39 7.69 -19.83
CA LYS A 179 5.11 8.32 -18.71
C LYS A 179 5.35 7.38 -17.54
N PHE A 180 6.22 7.82 -16.63
CA PHE A 180 6.26 7.33 -15.25
C PHE A 180 5.33 8.17 -14.38
N TRP A 181 4.42 7.50 -13.64
CA TRP A 181 3.50 8.18 -12.73
C TRP A 181 4.03 8.15 -11.28
N SER A 182 3.71 9.18 -10.51
CA SER A 182 4.19 9.32 -9.13
C SER A 182 3.05 9.50 -8.10
N SER A 183 1.85 9.82 -8.54
CA SER A 183 0.69 9.97 -7.66
C SER A 183 -0.52 9.21 -8.19
N GLY A 184 -1.29 8.62 -7.24
CA GLY A 184 -2.52 7.92 -7.59
C GLY A 184 -3.60 8.82 -8.20
N ALA A 185 -3.62 10.12 -7.87
CA ALA A 185 -4.56 11.08 -8.45
C ALA A 185 -4.25 11.33 -9.94
N GLU A 186 -2.97 11.54 -10.26
CA GLU A 186 -2.49 11.68 -11.63
C GLU A 186 -2.87 10.46 -12.48
N MET A 187 -2.55 9.26 -11.97
CA MET A 187 -2.82 8.01 -12.70
C MET A 187 -4.33 7.76 -12.89
N THR A 188 -5.15 8.09 -11.88
CA THR A 188 -6.61 8.05 -12.00
C THR A 188 -7.10 8.95 -13.14
N SER A 189 -6.57 10.17 -13.27
CA SER A 189 -6.92 11.09 -14.35
C SER A 189 -6.54 10.54 -15.72
N LEU A 190 -5.33 9.97 -15.86
CA LEU A 190 -4.85 9.41 -17.14
C LEU A 190 -5.70 8.21 -17.61
N PHE A 191 -6.18 7.39 -16.69
CA PHE A 191 -7.14 6.33 -17.04
C PHE A 191 -8.52 6.89 -17.38
N ALA A 192 -9.02 7.87 -16.62
CA ALA A 192 -10.33 8.48 -16.85
C ALA A 192 -10.41 9.17 -18.22
N THR A 193 -9.32 9.83 -18.66
CA THR A 193 -9.24 10.46 -19.98
C THR A 193 -8.95 9.47 -21.12
N GLY A 194 -8.52 8.23 -20.81
CA GLY A 194 -8.15 7.21 -21.80
C GLY A 194 -6.79 7.44 -22.46
N GLU A 195 -5.96 8.30 -21.90
CA GLU A 195 -4.58 8.52 -22.37
C GLU A 195 -3.71 7.29 -22.11
N VAL A 196 -3.88 6.63 -20.96
CA VAL A 196 -3.25 5.37 -20.62
C VAL A 196 -4.21 4.22 -20.88
N TRP A 197 -3.71 3.17 -21.53
CA TRP A 197 -4.47 1.97 -21.82
C TRP A 197 -4.17 0.83 -20.85
N ILE A 198 -2.90 0.70 -20.43
CA ILE A 198 -2.47 -0.31 -19.46
C ILE A 198 -1.37 0.26 -18.56
N ALA A 199 -1.39 -0.12 -17.29
CA ALA A 199 -0.40 0.30 -16.30
C ALA A 199 -0.29 -0.71 -15.15
N ASP A 200 0.78 -0.58 -14.37
CA ASP A 200 0.78 -1.04 -12.99
C ASP A 200 0.03 -0.04 -12.12
N PHE A 201 -0.94 -0.49 -11.32
CA PHE A 201 -1.72 0.45 -10.51
C PHE A 201 -2.25 -0.21 -9.22
N TRP A 202 -2.83 0.58 -8.36
CA TRP A 202 -3.39 0.12 -7.10
C TRP A 202 -4.87 -0.23 -7.23
N ARG A 203 -5.25 -1.43 -6.76
CA ARG A 203 -6.60 -1.97 -6.80
C ARG A 203 -7.67 -0.98 -6.33
N GLY A 204 -7.51 -0.36 -5.16
CA GLY A 204 -8.52 0.54 -4.61
C GLY A 204 -8.79 1.76 -5.48
N ARG A 205 -7.79 2.27 -6.21
CA ARG A 205 -7.97 3.36 -7.17
C ARG A 205 -8.74 2.91 -8.41
N VAL A 206 -8.46 1.70 -8.87
CA VAL A 206 -9.20 1.10 -10.00
C VAL A 206 -10.65 0.84 -9.62
N ASN A 207 -10.91 0.37 -8.40
CA ASN A 207 -12.29 0.18 -7.89
C ASN A 207 -13.11 1.48 -7.95
N ASN A 208 -12.48 2.62 -7.60
CA ASN A 208 -13.15 3.92 -7.72
C ASN A 208 -13.45 4.28 -9.19
N LEU A 209 -12.49 4.08 -10.09
CA LEU A 209 -12.71 4.30 -11.54
C LEU A 209 -13.85 3.43 -12.09
N ILE A 210 -13.94 2.16 -11.69
CA ILE A 210 -15.03 1.26 -12.08
C ILE A 210 -16.36 1.77 -11.54
N LYS A 211 -16.39 2.19 -10.27
CA LYS A 211 -17.59 2.74 -9.63
C LYS A 211 -18.07 4.02 -10.33
N ASP A 212 -17.13 4.83 -10.82
CA ASP A 212 -17.42 6.07 -11.56
C ASP A 212 -17.81 5.79 -13.04
N GLY A 213 -17.91 4.52 -13.45
CA GLY A 213 -18.37 4.11 -14.78
C GLY A 213 -17.29 4.09 -15.86
N HIS A 214 -16.01 4.22 -15.50
CA HIS A 214 -14.92 4.11 -16.47
C HIS A 214 -14.70 2.66 -16.89
N PRO A 215 -14.37 2.38 -18.17
CA PRO A 215 -14.17 1.03 -18.71
C PRO A 215 -12.77 0.51 -18.32
N ILE A 216 -12.51 0.44 -17.03
CA ILE A 216 -11.23 -0.01 -16.47
C ILE A 216 -11.44 -1.35 -15.78
N ALA A 217 -10.46 -2.24 -15.90
CA ALA A 217 -10.41 -3.49 -15.16
C ALA A 217 -9.06 -3.63 -14.44
N TYR A 218 -9.02 -4.57 -13.50
CA TYR A 218 -7.85 -4.87 -12.68
C TYR A 218 -7.66 -6.38 -12.57
N GLY A 219 -6.42 -6.84 -12.62
CA GLY A 219 -6.13 -8.26 -12.44
C GLY A 219 -4.67 -8.52 -12.07
N GLN A 220 -4.49 -9.61 -11.33
CA GLN A 220 -3.16 -10.10 -10.99
C GLN A 220 -2.58 -10.86 -12.18
N PRO A 221 -1.35 -10.56 -12.61
CA PRO A 221 -0.64 -11.38 -13.58
C PRO A 221 -0.29 -12.75 -12.99
N LYS A 222 -0.07 -13.73 -13.83
CA LYS A 222 0.28 -15.12 -13.42
C LYS A 222 1.56 -15.20 -12.58
N GLU A 223 2.47 -14.27 -12.77
CA GLU A 223 3.71 -14.15 -12.01
C GLU A 223 3.48 -13.64 -10.58
N GLY A 224 2.29 -13.11 -10.28
CA GLY A 224 1.93 -12.51 -9.01
C GLY A 224 1.94 -10.98 -9.03
N SER A 225 1.43 -10.39 -7.96
CA SER A 225 1.40 -8.94 -7.72
C SER A 225 2.26 -8.55 -6.51
N ILE A 226 2.68 -7.30 -6.46
CA ILE A 226 3.46 -6.78 -5.32
C ILE A 226 2.49 -6.27 -4.24
N GLY A 227 2.56 -6.90 -3.08
CA GLY A 227 1.75 -6.55 -1.91
C GLY A 227 2.36 -5.41 -1.09
N TRP A 228 1.49 -4.68 -0.44
CA TRP A 228 1.84 -3.69 0.57
C TRP A 228 0.84 -3.74 1.72
N VAL A 229 1.28 -3.30 2.90
CA VAL A 229 0.45 -3.23 4.12
C VAL A 229 0.57 -1.84 4.70
N ASP A 230 -0.56 -1.23 5.01
CA ASP A 230 -0.57 -0.02 5.82
C ASP A 230 -0.80 -0.37 7.28
N THR A 231 -0.07 0.32 8.12
CA THR A 231 0.04 0.04 9.55
C THR A 231 -0.26 1.29 10.37
N MET A 232 -0.49 1.08 11.65
CA MET A 232 -0.56 2.15 12.65
C MET A 232 0.54 1.92 13.68
N ILE A 233 1.28 2.97 14.04
CA ILE A 233 2.30 2.96 15.09
C ILE A 233 1.95 3.96 16.19
N ILE A 234 2.54 3.78 17.38
CA ILE A 234 2.56 4.79 18.44
C ILE A 234 3.96 5.40 18.44
N PRO A 235 4.15 6.65 18.00
CA PRO A 235 5.45 7.30 18.00
C PRO A 235 6.07 7.43 19.40
N LYS A 236 7.41 7.42 19.48
CA LYS A 236 8.15 7.54 20.75
C LYS A 236 7.78 8.79 21.55
N GLY A 237 7.39 9.88 20.88
CA GLY A 237 6.97 11.14 21.50
C GLY A 237 5.51 11.19 21.96
N ALA A 238 4.74 10.11 21.81
CA ALA A 238 3.31 10.06 22.17
C ALA A 238 3.09 10.38 23.65
N LYS A 239 2.22 11.36 23.90
CA LYS A 239 1.88 11.79 25.28
C LYS A 239 0.69 11.04 25.86
N HIS A 240 -0.19 10.50 24.99
CA HIS A 240 -1.45 9.89 25.40
C HIS A 240 -1.49 8.39 25.02
N ARG A 241 -0.46 7.63 25.43
CA ARG A 241 -0.26 6.22 25.03
C ARG A 241 -1.50 5.35 25.25
N ARG A 242 -2.21 5.50 26.40
CA ARG A 242 -3.41 4.70 26.69
C ARG A 242 -4.55 5.01 25.72
N ALA A 243 -4.75 6.29 25.40
CA ALA A 243 -5.75 6.69 24.40
C ALA A 243 -5.35 6.23 22.98
N ALA A 244 -4.05 6.24 22.65
CA ALA A 244 -3.54 5.69 21.40
C ALA A 244 -3.82 4.18 21.29
N GLU A 245 -3.52 3.38 22.31
CA GLU A 245 -3.83 1.95 22.33
C GLU A 245 -5.35 1.68 22.21
N ALA A 246 -6.18 2.48 22.89
CA ALA A 246 -7.64 2.40 22.75
C ALA A 246 -8.11 2.75 21.33
N PHE A 247 -7.45 3.72 20.67
CA PHE A 247 -7.73 4.08 19.28
C PHE A 247 -7.38 2.93 18.32
N LEU A 248 -6.23 2.28 18.52
CA LEU A 248 -5.81 1.12 17.73
C LEU A 248 -6.80 -0.04 17.87
N ASP A 249 -7.22 -0.36 19.11
CA ASP A 249 -8.21 -1.41 19.35
C ASP A 249 -9.56 -1.07 18.70
N PHE A 250 -10.00 0.16 18.86
CA PHE A 250 -11.25 0.64 18.26
C PHE A 250 -11.23 0.56 16.74
N ALA A 251 -10.14 0.97 16.10
CA ALA A 251 -9.98 0.89 14.65
C ALA A 251 -10.06 -0.56 14.15
N LEU A 252 -9.57 -1.53 14.92
CA LEU A 252 -9.63 -2.96 14.62
C LEU A 252 -10.99 -3.61 14.95
N SER A 253 -11.93 -2.90 15.61
CA SER A 253 -13.24 -3.47 15.91
C SER A 253 -14.02 -3.82 14.65
N LYS A 254 -14.84 -4.87 14.70
CA LYS A 254 -15.56 -5.42 13.54
C LYS A 254 -16.25 -4.34 12.72
N GLU A 255 -17.07 -3.51 13.33
CA GLU A 255 -17.88 -2.50 12.66
C GLU A 255 -17.01 -1.41 12.01
N VAL A 256 -16.07 -0.85 12.79
CA VAL A 256 -15.20 0.26 12.35
C VAL A 256 -14.30 -0.22 11.20
N HIS A 257 -13.62 -1.35 11.38
CA HIS A 257 -12.73 -1.89 10.37
C HIS A 257 -13.49 -2.27 9.09
N THR A 258 -14.67 -2.92 9.21
CA THR A 258 -15.51 -3.26 8.04
C THR A 258 -15.89 -2.00 7.27
N ASN A 259 -16.44 -0.98 7.94
CA ASN A 259 -16.85 0.26 7.29
C ASN A 259 -15.65 0.98 6.63
N PHE A 260 -14.50 1.02 7.31
CA PHE A 260 -13.29 1.65 6.78
C PHE A 260 -12.81 0.98 5.49
N VAL A 261 -12.69 -0.36 5.47
CA VAL A 261 -12.16 -1.07 4.28
C VAL A 261 -13.15 -1.22 3.14
N THR A 262 -14.46 -1.20 3.41
CA THR A 262 -15.48 -1.40 2.36
C THR A 262 -16.08 -0.10 1.83
N LYS A 263 -16.17 0.94 2.66
CA LYS A 263 -16.79 2.22 2.31
C LYS A 263 -15.78 3.38 2.22
N GLY A 264 -14.67 3.26 2.99
CA GLY A 264 -13.65 4.32 3.05
C GLY A 264 -12.60 4.19 1.97
N ILE A 265 -11.75 3.16 2.06
CA ILE A 265 -10.53 3.04 1.24
C ILE A 265 -10.54 1.94 0.18
N THR A 266 -11.47 0.99 0.26
CA THR A 266 -11.63 -0.15 -0.66
C THR A 266 -10.40 -1.03 -0.84
N TYR A 267 -9.79 -1.46 0.30
CA TYR A 267 -8.67 -2.39 0.36
C TYR A 267 -8.95 -3.57 1.29
N ALA A 268 -8.17 -4.64 1.18
CA ALA A 268 -8.40 -5.86 1.93
C ALA A 268 -8.04 -5.72 3.42
N PRO A 269 -8.85 -6.24 4.35
CA PRO A 269 -8.58 -6.16 5.79
C PRO A 269 -7.44 -7.09 6.20
N CYS A 270 -6.71 -6.71 7.26
CA CYS A 270 -5.76 -7.59 7.95
C CYS A 270 -6.42 -8.46 9.03
N SER A 271 -7.71 -8.28 9.31
CA SER A 271 -8.45 -8.94 10.40
C SER A 271 -9.51 -9.91 9.89
N ASN A 272 -9.66 -11.04 10.58
CA ASN A 272 -10.71 -12.03 10.32
C ASN A 272 -12.08 -11.62 10.90
N LEU A 273 -12.16 -10.55 11.69
CA LEU A 273 -13.43 -9.98 12.15
C LEU A 273 -14.24 -9.33 11.03
N VAL A 274 -13.57 -8.91 9.96
CA VAL A 274 -14.23 -8.26 8.83
C VAL A 274 -14.89 -9.32 7.96
N GLU A 275 -16.22 -9.35 8.00
CA GLU A 275 -17.03 -10.23 7.16
C GLU A 275 -17.35 -9.51 5.84
N LEU A 276 -16.89 -10.08 4.74
CA LEU A 276 -17.09 -9.57 3.39
C LEU A 276 -18.10 -10.43 2.64
N THR A 277 -18.95 -9.80 1.84
CA THR A 277 -19.73 -10.51 0.82
C THR A 277 -18.80 -11.08 -0.25
N ALA A 278 -19.28 -12.01 -1.07
CA ALA A 278 -18.51 -12.52 -2.21
C ALA A 278 -18.05 -11.39 -3.14
N GLU A 279 -18.95 -10.45 -3.47
CA GLU A 279 -18.66 -9.28 -4.30
C GLU A 279 -17.58 -8.38 -3.65
N GLN A 280 -17.70 -8.09 -2.36
CA GLN A 280 -16.68 -7.32 -1.63
C GLN A 280 -15.34 -8.06 -1.57
N THR A 281 -15.37 -9.38 -1.40
CA THR A 281 -14.15 -10.21 -1.37
C THR A 281 -13.38 -10.10 -2.69
N ASP A 282 -14.07 -10.17 -3.81
CA ASP A 282 -13.47 -10.05 -5.14
C ASP A 282 -13.00 -8.60 -5.40
N MET A 283 -13.84 -7.63 -5.13
CA MET A 283 -13.54 -6.20 -5.29
C MET A 283 -12.28 -5.80 -4.50
N LEU A 284 -12.17 -6.23 -3.25
CA LEU A 284 -11.01 -5.89 -2.40
C LEU A 284 -9.78 -6.78 -2.64
N GLY A 285 -9.90 -7.82 -3.47
CA GLY A 285 -8.82 -8.80 -3.67
C GLY A 285 -8.54 -9.67 -2.44
N ALA A 286 -9.54 -9.83 -1.58
CA ALA A 286 -9.40 -10.51 -0.29
C ALA A 286 -9.59 -12.04 -0.37
N SER A 287 -9.88 -12.60 -1.56
CA SER A 287 -10.07 -14.05 -1.71
C SER A 287 -8.79 -14.83 -1.39
N PRO A 288 -8.91 -16.07 -0.86
CA PRO A 288 -7.74 -16.92 -0.58
C PRO A 288 -6.87 -17.15 -1.83
N GLN A 289 -7.48 -17.26 -3.01
CA GLN A 289 -6.77 -17.45 -4.27
C GLN A 289 -5.92 -16.25 -4.63
N LEU A 290 -6.50 -15.03 -4.57
CA LEU A 290 -5.76 -13.80 -4.87
C LEU A 290 -4.65 -13.56 -3.86
N ARG A 291 -4.90 -13.83 -2.57
CA ARG A 291 -3.89 -13.69 -1.50
C ARG A 291 -2.65 -14.58 -1.70
N LYS A 292 -2.78 -15.74 -2.34
CA LYS A 292 -1.63 -16.63 -2.62
C LYS A 292 -0.67 -16.03 -3.65
N ASN A 293 -1.19 -15.23 -4.58
CA ASN A 293 -0.41 -14.64 -5.66
C ASN A 293 0.18 -13.26 -5.30
N VAL A 294 -0.08 -12.77 -4.09
CA VAL A 294 0.49 -11.51 -3.61
C VAL A 294 1.83 -11.78 -2.93
N VAL A 295 2.89 -11.21 -3.48
CA VAL A 295 4.24 -11.26 -2.92
C VAL A 295 4.52 -10.00 -2.11
N PHE A 296 4.82 -10.16 -0.84
CA PHE A 296 5.30 -9.07 0.01
C PHE A 296 6.82 -9.07 -0.01
N ILE A 297 7.41 -7.94 -0.35
CA ILE A 297 8.86 -7.81 -0.37
C ILE A 297 9.37 -7.75 1.07
N ASP A 298 10.41 -8.55 1.37
CA ASP A 298 11.08 -8.52 2.67
C ASP A 298 11.59 -7.10 2.97
N PRO A 299 11.23 -6.50 4.10
CA PRO A 299 11.55 -5.11 4.40
C PRO A 299 13.05 -4.86 4.60
N ASN A 300 13.83 -5.86 5.06
CA ASN A 300 15.28 -5.73 5.16
C ASN A 300 15.89 -5.71 3.76
N TYR A 301 15.44 -6.64 2.89
CA TYR A 301 15.89 -6.71 1.50
C TYR A 301 15.54 -5.43 0.74
N GLN A 302 14.31 -4.95 0.89
CA GLN A 302 13.86 -3.71 0.26
C GLN A 302 14.62 -2.48 0.78
N THR A 303 14.82 -2.36 2.09
CA THR A 303 15.56 -1.24 2.69
C THR A 303 17.01 -1.22 2.23
N LYS A 304 17.66 -2.39 2.17
CA LYS A 304 19.04 -2.55 1.71
C LYS A 304 19.22 -2.09 0.25
N ASN A 305 18.25 -2.36 -0.60
CA ASN A 305 18.35 -2.13 -2.04
C ASN A 305 17.66 -0.83 -2.51
N ARG A 306 16.83 -0.20 -1.67
CA ARG A 306 15.96 0.92 -2.02
C ARG A 306 16.68 2.05 -2.75
N ASP A 307 17.82 2.50 -2.21
CA ASP A 307 18.51 3.68 -2.73
C ASP A 307 19.17 3.37 -4.09
N ALA A 308 19.74 2.16 -4.24
CA ALA A 308 20.25 1.68 -5.51
C ALA A 308 19.15 1.52 -6.56
N TRP A 309 18.03 0.92 -6.19
CA TRP A 309 16.89 0.75 -7.10
C TRP A 309 16.28 2.10 -7.53
N ASN A 310 16.14 3.04 -6.61
CA ASN A 310 15.63 4.37 -6.96
C ASN A 310 16.63 5.15 -7.84
N SER A 311 17.95 5.01 -7.63
CA SER A 311 18.96 5.59 -8.52
C SER A 311 18.84 5.05 -9.94
N LEU A 312 18.73 3.73 -10.10
CA LEU A 312 18.55 3.07 -11.41
C LEU A 312 17.26 3.51 -12.11
N MET A 313 16.17 3.67 -11.35
CA MET A 313 14.92 4.21 -11.91
C MET A 313 15.04 5.66 -12.34
N ASN A 314 15.75 6.50 -11.56
CA ASN A 314 16.00 7.89 -11.93
C ASN A 314 16.83 7.99 -13.22
N GLU A 315 17.84 7.14 -13.38
CA GLU A 315 18.63 7.04 -14.63
C GLU A 315 17.76 6.61 -15.83
N LEU A 316 16.87 5.62 -15.60
CA LEU A 316 15.93 5.16 -16.62
C LEU A 316 14.98 6.29 -17.04
N MET A 317 14.45 7.05 -16.09
CA MET A 317 13.54 8.18 -16.33
C MET A 317 14.25 9.36 -17.01
N ALA A 318 15.49 9.68 -16.62
CA ALA A 318 16.25 10.77 -17.22
C ALA A 318 16.65 10.51 -18.69
N GLY A 319 16.69 9.27 -19.10
CA GLY A 319 17.00 8.88 -20.48
C GLY A 319 15.76 8.76 -21.41
N GLN A 320 14.59 9.27 -21.00
CA GLN A 320 13.36 9.30 -21.82
C GLN A 320 13.33 10.45 -22.80
#